data_b8cc2aac0ad6be4d0ece945fc93601c4
#
_entry.id   b8cc2aac0ad6be4d0ece945fc93601c4
#
_cell.length_a   1.000
_cell.length_b   1.000
_cell.length_c   1.000
_cell.angle_alpha   90.00
_cell.angle_beta   90.00
_cell.angle_gamma   90.00
#
_symmetry.space_group_name_H-M   'P 1'
#
loop_
_entity.id
_entity.type
_entity.pdbx_description
1 polymer ?
#
loop_
_entity_poly.entity_id
_entity_poly.type
_entity_poly.pdbx_seq_one_letter_code
_entity_poly.pdbx_strand_id
1 'polypeptide(L)'
;MKKGWGMRYRRSAVAVLLCAAVIFIAVGVTGCGRGGNGGDAGAAAGSASADETQGQAGPEGTTEGNEPVFAVSTIKSVEGQIRDYLELNGDVTASRRVDTYPDTAGKLSRIYVEVGQRVRKDQVIAEVDPSKPGMQFTASPVKAAIGGTVTSIPVQVGSTVTPQVPIAQISDMSELEVRVYVAEKFVSKMRIGLPVEIRFEAYPDVFFKGRIKELSPVIDPMSRTLEVKISIGNNTDLLKAGMFGEVKIITEEKDGVVKIPADCLVQRFGEEFVFIVERSGEDEMGTARRMKVVTGIQIDQKLEIMEGLLPEAEVVYRGQTLLEEGSKVRVVEEAPPLASDDVLE
;
A
#
# COMPACT_ATOMS: atom_id res chain seq x y z
N MET A 1 59.54 -27.49 -1.13
CA MET A 1 59.79 -27.71 0.30
C MET A 1 58.52 -27.39 1.08
N LYS A 2 57.98 -28.43 1.71
CA LYS A 2 56.75 -28.43 2.51
C LYS A 2 56.97 -27.74 3.87
N LYS A 3 56.05 -26.97 4.37
CA LYS A 3 55.72 -26.90 5.80
C LYS A 3 54.27 -26.42 5.99
N GLY A 4 53.45 -27.36 6.35
CA GLY A 4 52.08 -27.11 6.85
C GLY A 4 52.13 -26.72 8.32
N TRP A 5 51.13 -25.95 8.73
CA TRP A 5 50.79 -25.73 10.12
C TRP A 5 49.29 -25.94 10.29
N GLY A 6 48.96 -27.04 10.93
CA GLY A 6 47.63 -27.35 11.40
C GLY A 6 47.39 -26.65 12.72
N MET A 7 46.22 -26.03 12.86
CA MET A 7 45.75 -25.49 14.14
C MET A 7 44.45 -26.19 14.55
N ARG A 8 44.55 -26.86 15.68
CA ARG A 8 43.58 -27.76 16.29
C ARG A 8 42.36 -26.97 16.80
N TYR A 9 41.19 -27.38 16.42
CA TYR A 9 39.92 -27.01 17.02
C TYR A 9 39.76 -27.67 18.40
N ARG A 10 39.67 -26.86 19.44
CA ARG A 10 39.19 -27.30 20.78
C ARG A 10 37.68 -27.13 20.86
N ARG A 11 36.99 -28.24 20.92
CA ARG A 11 35.61 -28.37 21.33
C ARG A 11 35.51 -28.13 22.82
N SER A 12 34.71 -27.14 23.26
CA SER A 12 34.25 -27.05 24.63
C SER A 12 32.72 -27.20 24.62
N ALA A 13 32.29 -28.33 25.12
CA ALA A 13 30.88 -28.61 25.40
C ALA A 13 30.49 -27.88 26.70
N VAL A 14 29.45 -27.08 26.66
CA VAL A 14 28.75 -26.62 27.89
C VAL A 14 27.32 -27.09 27.80
N ALA A 15 26.95 -27.81 28.82
CA ALA A 15 25.68 -28.49 28.98
C ALA A 15 24.55 -27.52 29.26
N VAL A 16 23.42 -27.86 28.68
CA VAL A 16 22.12 -27.18 28.78
C VAL A 16 21.38 -27.75 30.00
N LEU A 17 20.81 -26.87 30.77
CA LEU A 17 19.83 -27.20 31.82
C LEU A 17 18.44 -26.79 31.34
N LEU A 18 17.58 -27.80 31.17
CA LEU A 18 16.14 -27.68 30.92
C LEU A 18 15.44 -27.25 32.24
N CYS A 19 14.58 -26.24 32.15
CA CYS A 19 13.48 -26.04 33.10
C CYS A 19 12.19 -25.84 32.32
N ALA A 20 11.39 -26.91 32.34
CA ALA A 20 9.99 -26.88 31.94
C ALA A 20 9.14 -26.47 33.15
N ALA A 21 8.34 -25.43 33.00
CA ALA A 21 7.26 -25.13 33.94
C ALA A 21 5.93 -25.06 33.16
N VAL A 22 5.17 -26.13 33.30
CA VAL A 22 3.77 -26.24 32.85
C VAL A 22 2.91 -25.73 34.01
N ILE A 23 2.15 -24.67 33.77
CA ILE A 23 1.08 -24.23 34.68
C ILE A 23 -0.25 -24.51 34.03
N PHE A 24 -0.93 -25.56 34.50
CA PHE A 24 -2.35 -25.80 34.26
C PHE A 24 -3.15 -24.98 35.28
N ILE A 25 -4.03 -24.12 34.82
CA ILE A 25 -5.10 -23.56 35.65
C ILE A 25 -6.43 -24.08 35.11
N ALA A 26 -6.97 -25.06 35.84
CA ALA A 26 -8.35 -25.48 35.71
C ALA A 26 -9.20 -24.62 36.65
N VAL A 27 -10.19 -23.93 36.13
CA VAL A 27 -11.25 -23.30 36.92
C VAL A 27 -12.54 -24.05 36.62
N GLY A 28 -12.96 -24.87 37.58
CA GLY A 28 -14.29 -25.44 37.62
C GLY A 28 -15.29 -24.42 38.14
N VAL A 29 -16.43 -24.36 37.51
CA VAL A 29 -17.62 -23.68 38.04
C VAL A 29 -18.72 -24.72 38.19
N THR A 30 -18.95 -25.14 39.41
CA THR A 30 -20.16 -25.81 39.91
C THR A 30 -21.15 -24.73 40.33
N GLY A 31 -22.39 -24.83 39.84
CA GLY A 31 -23.50 -24.00 40.29
C GLY A 31 -24.83 -24.71 40.08
N CYS A 32 -25.24 -25.48 41.06
CA CYS A 32 -26.60 -26.01 41.21
C CYS A 32 -27.59 -24.88 41.58
N GLY A 33 -28.73 -24.88 40.94
CA GLY A 33 -29.90 -24.07 41.34
C GLY A 33 -31.20 -24.77 40.95
N ARG A 34 -31.84 -25.26 41.98
CA ARG A 34 -33.01 -26.15 42.06
C ARG A 34 -34.26 -25.31 42.30
N GLY A 35 -35.40 -25.76 41.74
CA GLY A 35 -36.77 -25.33 42.09
C GLY A 35 -37.62 -25.22 40.84
N GLY A 36 -38.69 -25.89 40.62
CA GLY A 36 -39.60 -26.64 41.47
C GLY A 36 -41.02 -26.38 41.01
N ASN A 37 -41.76 -27.48 40.80
CA ASN A 37 -43.23 -27.54 40.78
C ASN A 37 -43.94 -27.04 39.49
N GLY A 38 -44.91 -27.73 38.91
CA GLY A 38 -45.76 -28.85 39.29
C GLY A 38 -47.03 -28.82 38.46
N GLY A 39 -47.62 -29.97 38.23
CA GLY A 39 -49.01 -30.16 37.90
C GLY A 39 -49.37 -30.17 36.42
N ASP A 40 -50.10 -30.98 35.87
CA ASP A 40 -50.82 -32.20 36.20
C ASP A 40 -51.56 -32.64 34.93
N ALA A 41 -51.69 -33.91 34.76
CA ALA A 41 -52.45 -34.77 33.93
C ALA A 41 -53.70 -34.22 33.17
N GLY A 42 -53.93 -34.84 32.02
CA GLY A 42 -55.20 -34.80 31.30
C GLY A 42 -55.15 -35.57 30.00
N ALA A 43 -55.29 -36.91 30.07
CA ALA A 43 -55.61 -37.74 28.94
C ALA A 43 -57.10 -37.65 28.60
N ALA A 44 -57.43 -37.58 27.31
CA ALA A 44 -58.70 -38.12 26.79
C ALA A 44 -58.64 -38.36 25.29
N ALA A 45 -58.88 -39.59 24.94
CA ALA A 45 -59.08 -40.12 23.60
C ALA A 45 -60.52 -39.74 23.10
N GLY A 46 -60.69 -39.68 21.77
CA GLY A 46 -61.96 -39.53 21.07
C GLY A 46 -61.76 -39.48 19.56
N SER A 47 -61.70 -40.57 18.94
CA SER A 47 -62.49 -41.31 17.93
C SER A 47 -63.19 -40.47 16.88
N ALA A 48 -62.76 -40.76 15.65
CA ALA A 48 -63.42 -40.96 14.34
C ALA A 48 -64.73 -40.23 14.00
N SER A 49 -64.71 -39.58 12.86
CA SER A 49 -65.73 -39.88 11.82
C SER A 49 -65.29 -39.30 10.47
N ALA A 50 -65.36 -40.19 9.47
CA ALA A 50 -65.26 -39.88 8.06
C ALA A 50 -66.48 -39.12 7.60
N ASP A 51 -66.30 -38.13 6.73
CA ASP A 51 -67.37 -37.68 5.85
C ASP A 51 -66.79 -37.44 4.45
N GLU A 52 -67.22 -38.26 3.53
CA GLU A 52 -67.00 -38.15 2.10
C GLU A 52 -67.89 -37.07 1.55
N THR A 53 -67.32 -36.02 0.91
CA THR A 53 -68.12 -35.20 0.02
C THR A 53 -67.36 -34.95 -1.26
N GLN A 54 -68.01 -35.37 -2.32
CA GLN A 54 -67.69 -35.39 -3.72
C GLN A 54 -67.20 -34.07 -4.30
N GLY A 55 -66.32 -34.25 -5.25
CA GLY A 55 -65.89 -33.49 -6.37
C GLY A 55 -66.60 -32.20 -6.80
N GLN A 56 -65.72 -31.24 -7.05
CA GLN A 56 -66.01 -30.23 -8.05
C GLN A 56 -64.69 -29.89 -8.78
N ALA A 57 -64.62 -30.35 -10.03
CA ALA A 57 -63.60 -29.92 -10.95
C ALA A 57 -63.73 -28.42 -11.18
N GLY A 58 -62.80 -27.66 -10.60
CA GLY A 58 -62.56 -26.25 -10.94
C GLY A 58 -61.68 -26.19 -12.18
N PRO A 59 -61.76 -25.15 -12.99
CA PRO A 59 -61.09 -25.08 -14.27
C PRO A 59 -59.59 -25.09 -14.07
N GLU A 60 -58.91 -25.85 -14.88
CA GLU A 60 -57.46 -25.77 -15.10
C GLU A 60 -57.11 -24.34 -15.50
N GLY A 61 -56.79 -23.53 -14.50
CA GLY A 61 -56.09 -22.30 -14.73
C GLY A 61 -54.68 -22.65 -15.19
N THR A 62 -54.46 -22.44 -16.46
CA THR A 62 -53.11 -22.34 -17.04
C THR A 62 -52.36 -21.31 -16.19
N THR A 63 -51.52 -21.77 -15.30
CA THR A 63 -50.51 -20.96 -14.66
C THR A 63 -49.51 -20.61 -15.76
N GLU A 64 -49.79 -19.50 -16.46
CA GLU A 64 -48.71 -18.82 -17.19
C GLU A 64 -47.60 -18.62 -16.16
N GLY A 65 -46.50 -19.31 -16.34
CA GLY A 65 -45.36 -19.27 -15.46
C GLY A 65 -44.86 -17.84 -15.38
N ASN A 66 -45.24 -17.13 -14.30
CA ASN A 66 -44.68 -15.81 -14.00
C ASN A 66 -43.25 -16.02 -13.59
N GLU A 67 -42.36 -16.13 -14.61
CA GLU A 67 -40.90 -16.21 -14.37
C GLU A 67 -40.52 -15.01 -13.54
N PRO A 68 -39.80 -15.19 -12.44
CA PRO A 68 -39.40 -14.06 -11.57
C PRO A 68 -38.57 -13.07 -12.38
N VAL A 69 -38.97 -11.80 -12.37
CA VAL A 69 -38.23 -10.70 -12.98
C VAL A 69 -37.36 -10.05 -11.91
N PHE A 70 -36.08 -9.99 -12.11
CA PHE A 70 -35.12 -9.40 -11.19
C PHE A 70 -34.84 -7.96 -11.57
N ALA A 71 -34.91 -7.05 -10.59
CA ALA A 71 -34.50 -5.67 -10.76
C ALA A 71 -32.96 -5.59 -10.68
N VAL A 72 -32.34 -5.00 -11.69
CA VAL A 72 -30.89 -4.87 -11.79
C VAL A 72 -30.47 -3.44 -12.13
N SER A 73 -29.26 -3.07 -11.72
CA SER A 73 -28.62 -1.86 -12.22
C SER A 73 -27.47 -2.24 -13.12
N THR A 74 -27.31 -1.52 -14.23
CA THR A 74 -26.32 -1.81 -15.27
C THR A 74 -25.35 -0.67 -15.48
N ILE A 75 -24.20 -1.00 -16.04
CA ILE A 75 -23.15 -0.06 -16.45
C ILE A 75 -22.55 -0.53 -17.77
N LYS A 76 -22.18 0.40 -18.65
CA LYS A 76 -21.48 0.05 -19.88
C LYS A 76 -20.00 -0.16 -19.63
N SER A 77 -19.45 -1.24 -20.18
CA SER A 77 -18.01 -1.45 -20.24
C SER A 77 -17.35 -0.38 -21.12
N VAL A 78 -16.16 0.06 -20.72
CA VAL A 78 -15.43 1.12 -21.41
C VAL A 78 -14.06 0.64 -21.84
N GLU A 79 -13.65 0.98 -23.05
CA GLU A 79 -12.27 0.82 -23.47
C GLU A 79 -11.46 2.05 -23.05
N GLY A 80 -10.29 1.83 -22.44
CA GLY A 80 -9.46 2.93 -21.98
C GLY A 80 -8.16 2.46 -21.34
N GLN A 81 -7.53 3.36 -20.57
CA GLN A 81 -6.29 3.10 -19.88
C GLN A 81 -6.55 2.56 -18.47
N ILE A 82 -5.72 1.61 -18.02
CA ILE A 82 -5.66 1.16 -16.63
C ILE A 82 -4.22 1.14 -16.15
N ARG A 83 -3.98 1.61 -14.91
CA ARG A 83 -2.65 1.67 -14.29
C ARG A 83 -2.63 0.91 -12.98
N ASP A 84 -1.75 -0.07 -12.86
CA ASP A 84 -1.43 -0.70 -11.57
C ASP A 84 -0.35 0.12 -10.88
N TYR A 85 -0.54 0.46 -9.63
CA TYR A 85 0.43 1.23 -8.87
C TYR A 85 0.54 0.74 -7.42
N LEU A 86 1.68 1.02 -6.84
CA LEU A 86 1.93 0.81 -5.42
C LEU A 86 1.94 2.16 -4.72
N GLU A 87 1.01 2.32 -3.78
CA GLU A 87 0.92 3.51 -2.94
C GLU A 87 1.74 3.34 -1.67
N LEU A 88 2.61 4.28 -1.41
CA LEU A 88 3.56 4.32 -0.31
C LEU A 88 3.70 5.74 0.20
N ASN A 89 4.38 5.88 1.33
CA ASN A 89 4.80 7.16 1.84
C ASN A 89 6.32 7.29 1.75
N GLY A 90 6.81 8.51 1.54
CA GLY A 90 8.24 8.77 1.40
C GLY A 90 8.69 10.10 1.98
N ASP A 91 9.95 10.15 2.33
CA ASP A 91 10.62 11.32 2.88
C ASP A 91 11.47 12.00 1.81
N VAL A 92 11.35 13.32 1.69
CA VAL A 92 12.25 14.12 0.86
C VAL A 92 13.60 14.23 1.55
N THR A 93 14.65 13.80 0.90
CA THR A 93 16.02 13.87 1.39
C THR A 93 16.93 14.57 0.38
N ALA A 94 17.99 15.20 0.87
CA ALA A 94 19.04 15.69 -0.01
C ALA A 94 19.84 14.51 -0.57
N SER A 95 20.23 14.56 -1.83
CA SER A 95 20.99 13.49 -2.49
C SER A 95 22.35 13.23 -1.81
N ARG A 96 22.94 14.29 -1.27
CA ARG A 96 24.19 14.21 -0.50
C ARG A 96 24.09 15.00 0.78
N ARG A 97 24.46 14.38 1.87
CA ARG A 97 24.53 14.97 3.21
C ARG A 97 25.81 14.53 3.87
N VAL A 98 26.61 15.50 4.33
CA VAL A 98 27.92 15.23 4.92
C VAL A 98 28.06 16.02 6.21
N ASP A 99 28.50 15.33 7.25
CA ASP A 99 28.89 15.92 8.52
C ASP A 99 30.34 16.39 8.43
N THR A 100 30.62 17.62 8.87
CA THR A 100 31.95 18.20 8.84
C THR A 100 32.54 18.18 10.25
N TYR A 101 33.71 17.56 10.37
CA TYR A 101 34.41 17.34 11.62
C TYR A 101 35.68 18.23 11.71
N PRO A 102 36.12 18.59 12.90
CA PRO A 102 37.40 19.27 13.08
C PRO A 102 38.57 18.27 12.99
N ASP A 103 39.70 18.71 12.44
CA ASP A 103 40.90 17.88 12.36
C ASP A 103 41.59 17.69 13.71
N THR A 104 41.38 18.62 14.65
CA THR A 104 42.04 18.66 15.98
C THR A 104 41.02 18.85 17.08
N ALA A 105 41.32 18.28 18.25
CA ALA A 105 40.56 18.57 19.47
C ALA A 105 40.97 19.94 20.05
N GLY A 106 40.01 20.71 20.51
CA GLY A 106 40.26 22.02 21.07
C GLY A 106 38.99 22.77 21.44
N LYS A 107 39.12 24.07 21.71
CA LYS A 107 38.00 24.95 21.96
C LYS A 107 37.54 25.62 20.68
N LEU A 108 36.24 25.55 20.37
CA LEU A 108 35.66 26.21 19.20
C LEU A 108 35.72 27.73 19.40
N SER A 109 36.62 28.39 18.65
CA SER A 109 36.91 29.82 18.82
C SER A 109 35.93 30.70 18.04
N ARG A 110 35.58 30.29 16.81
CA ARG A 110 34.67 31.00 15.91
C ARG A 110 33.90 30.09 15.02
N ILE A 111 32.67 30.53 14.64
CA ILE A 111 31.85 29.96 13.59
C ILE A 111 31.58 31.08 12.57
N TYR A 112 31.83 30.82 11.28
CA TYR A 112 31.74 31.83 10.21
C TYR A 112 30.47 31.67 9.37
N VAL A 113 29.64 30.68 9.67
CA VAL A 113 28.45 30.33 8.88
C VAL A 113 27.24 30.19 9.79
N GLU A 114 26.06 30.34 9.19
CA GLU A 114 24.77 30.18 9.85
C GLU A 114 23.96 29.05 9.21
N VAL A 115 23.00 28.51 9.95
CA VAL A 115 22.04 27.54 9.40
C VAL A 115 21.23 28.17 8.26
N GLY A 116 21.12 27.48 7.11
CA GLY A 116 20.53 28.02 5.90
C GLY A 116 21.51 28.69 4.94
N GLN A 117 22.72 28.99 5.37
CA GLN A 117 23.74 29.62 4.52
C GLN A 117 24.31 28.61 3.51
N ARG A 118 24.50 29.08 2.26
CA ARG A 118 25.17 28.29 1.21
C ARG A 118 26.68 28.44 1.32
N VAL A 119 27.38 27.31 1.29
CA VAL A 119 28.85 27.25 1.36
C VAL A 119 29.41 26.50 0.15
N ARG A 120 30.67 26.80 -0.18
CA ARG A 120 31.44 26.08 -1.22
C ARG A 120 32.31 25.01 -0.57
N LYS A 121 32.65 23.98 -1.33
CA LYS A 121 33.66 23.01 -0.92
C LYS A 121 34.96 23.74 -0.51
N ASP A 122 35.60 23.26 0.56
CA ASP A 122 36.86 23.81 1.14
C ASP A 122 36.75 25.21 1.73
N GLN A 123 35.55 25.81 1.79
CA GLN A 123 35.31 27.05 2.49
C GLN A 123 35.50 26.87 4.00
N VAL A 124 36.24 27.78 4.66
CA VAL A 124 36.38 27.77 6.12
C VAL A 124 35.04 28.15 6.76
N ILE A 125 34.53 27.26 7.62
CA ILE A 125 33.23 27.38 8.29
C ILE A 125 33.38 27.65 9.80
N ALA A 126 34.48 27.21 10.38
CA ALA A 126 34.78 27.42 11.81
C ALA A 126 36.28 27.38 12.09
N GLU A 127 36.68 27.79 13.29
CA GLU A 127 38.04 27.67 13.80
C GLU A 127 38.08 27.02 15.18
N VAL A 128 38.99 26.08 15.37
CA VAL A 128 39.24 25.40 16.63
C VAL A 128 40.62 25.79 17.17
N ASP A 129 40.66 26.24 18.39
CA ASP A 129 41.89 26.54 19.13
C ASP A 129 42.31 25.29 19.92
N PRO A 130 43.40 24.62 19.52
CA PRO A 130 43.92 23.45 20.22
C PRO A 130 44.85 23.80 21.40
N SER A 131 45.01 25.10 21.75
CA SER A 131 45.90 25.57 22.80
C SER A 131 45.51 24.95 24.17
N LYS A 132 46.56 24.60 24.92
CA LYS A 132 46.47 24.08 26.29
C LYS A 132 47.21 25.02 27.25
N PRO A 133 46.92 25.01 28.56
CA PRO A 133 47.67 25.79 29.50
C PRO A 133 49.19 25.60 29.37
N GLY A 134 49.92 26.68 29.08
CA GLY A 134 51.37 26.64 28.85
C GLY A 134 51.84 26.28 27.45
N MET A 135 50.95 25.97 26.52
CA MET A 135 51.26 25.65 25.11
C MET A 135 50.28 26.37 24.19
N GLN A 136 50.79 27.28 23.37
CA GLN A 136 50.00 27.94 22.34
C GLN A 136 50.18 27.30 20.98
N PHE A 137 49.07 27.07 20.27
CA PHE A 137 49.07 26.54 18.92
C PHE A 137 48.29 27.49 18.00
N THR A 138 48.57 27.41 16.72
CA THR A 138 47.77 28.14 15.72
C THR A 138 46.37 27.50 15.62
N ALA A 139 45.33 28.35 15.53
CA ALA A 139 43.96 27.90 15.34
C ALA A 139 43.84 27.03 14.07
N SER A 140 43.16 25.90 14.22
CA SER A 140 42.90 24.94 13.12
C SER A 140 41.61 25.33 12.41
N PRO A 141 41.64 25.63 11.09
CA PRO A 141 40.42 25.93 10.34
C PRO A 141 39.64 24.64 10.03
N VAL A 142 38.32 24.67 10.23
CA VAL A 142 37.40 23.65 9.83
C VAL A 142 36.81 24.03 8.48
N LYS A 143 36.95 23.15 7.48
CA LYS A 143 36.55 23.42 6.11
C LYS A 143 35.33 22.60 5.73
N ALA A 144 34.43 23.16 4.90
CA ALA A 144 33.29 22.44 4.33
C ALA A 144 33.74 21.28 3.46
N ALA A 145 33.28 20.06 3.77
CA ALA A 145 33.64 18.85 3.03
C ALA A 145 33.03 18.81 1.61
N ILE A 146 31.84 19.41 1.44
CA ILE A 146 31.14 19.55 0.16
C ILE A 146 30.61 20.97 0.00
N GLY A 147 30.26 21.35 -1.23
CA GLY A 147 29.42 22.52 -1.49
C GLY A 147 27.96 22.20 -1.21
N GLY A 148 27.21 23.13 -0.64
CA GLY A 148 25.80 22.92 -0.31
C GLY A 148 25.27 23.98 0.67
N THR A 149 24.20 23.64 1.38
CA THR A 149 23.59 24.46 2.41
C THR A 149 23.85 23.88 3.79
N VAL A 150 24.23 24.72 4.75
CA VAL A 150 24.39 24.32 6.16
C VAL A 150 23.01 24.02 6.74
N THR A 151 22.76 22.77 7.11
CA THR A 151 21.47 22.32 7.64
C THR A 151 21.41 22.27 9.15
N SER A 152 22.56 22.08 9.81
CA SER A 152 22.65 22.05 11.28
C SER A 152 24.03 22.44 11.74
N ILE A 153 24.11 23.11 12.91
CA ILE A 153 25.33 23.42 13.65
C ILE A 153 25.09 22.99 15.11
N PRO A 154 25.42 21.72 15.46
CA PRO A 154 25.09 21.16 16.78
C PRO A 154 25.99 21.64 17.92
N VAL A 155 26.95 22.53 17.65
CA VAL A 155 27.95 23.02 18.60
C VAL A 155 27.86 24.54 18.77
N GLN A 156 28.38 25.06 19.89
CA GLN A 156 28.40 26.50 20.18
C GLN A 156 29.83 27.00 20.31
N VAL A 157 30.04 28.29 19.99
CA VAL A 157 31.33 28.97 20.24
C VAL A 157 31.68 28.85 21.71
N GLY A 158 32.91 28.49 22.01
CA GLY A 158 33.42 28.27 23.35
C GLY A 158 33.32 26.83 23.86
N SER A 159 32.60 25.94 23.20
CA SER A 159 32.55 24.52 23.56
C SER A 159 33.83 23.79 23.18
N THR A 160 34.17 22.73 23.91
CA THR A 160 35.25 21.81 23.54
C THR A 160 34.75 20.81 22.51
N VAL A 161 35.46 20.71 21.40
CA VAL A 161 35.15 19.80 20.28
C VAL A 161 36.29 18.81 20.07
N THR A 162 35.93 17.68 19.50
CA THR A 162 36.86 16.58 19.15
C THR A 162 36.61 16.12 17.72
N PRO A 163 37.53 15.40 17.09
CA PRO A 163 37.34 14.83 15.73
C PRO A 163 36.15 13.89 15.57
N GLN A 164 35.48 13.48 16.65
CA GLN A 164 34.30 12.62 16.62
C GLN A 164 32.97 13.40 16.70
N VAL A 165 33.04 14.70 17.01
CA VAL A 165 31.86 15.55 17.13
C VAL A 165 31.72 16.43 15.89
N PRO A 166 30.65 16.33 15.12
CA PRO A 166 30.45 17.17 13.94
C PRO A 166 30.25 18.61 14.34
N ILE A 167 30.88 19.56 13.63
CA ILE A 167 30.72 21.03 13.82
C ILE A 167 29.54 21.53 13.02
N ALA A 168 29.37 21.05 11.79
CA ALA A 168 28.27 21.44 10.92
C ALA A 168 27.88 20.26 10.02
N GLN A 169 26.61 20.26 9.65
CA GLN A 169 26.08 19.36 8.65
C GLN A 169 25.77 20.15 7.39
N ILE A 170 26.27 19.70 6.26
CA ILE A 170 26.10 20.34 4.95
C ILE A 170 25.36 19.38 4.03
N SER A 171 24.29 19.86 3.42
CA SER A 171 23.48 19.07 2.48
C SER A 171 23.44 19.74 1.11
N ASP A 172 23.54 18.93 0.06
CA ASP A 172 23.39 19.41 -1.30
C ASP A 172 21.89 19.44 -1.65
N MET A 173 21.33 20.64 -1.63
CA MET A 173 19.93 20.90 -1.91
C MET A 173 19.63 21.09 -3.41
N SER A 174 20.64 20.96 -4.27
CA SER A 174 20.45 21.07 -5.72
C SER A 174 19.73 19.86 -6.32
N GLU A 175 19.85 18.71 -5.67
CA GLU A 175 19.16 17.49 -6.03
C GLU A 175 18.44 16.93 -4.80
N LEU A 176 17.12 16.96 -4.84
CA LEU A 176 16.28 16.31 -3.85
C LEU A 176 15.81 14.97 -4.38
N GLU A 177 15.74 14.00 -3.49
CA GLU A 177 15.27 12.65 -3.74
C GLU A 177 14.16 12.32 -2.75
N VAL A 178 13.20 11.50 -3.19
CA VAL A 178 12.24 10.89 -2.27
C VAL A 178 12.69 9.47 -1.97
N ARG A 179 12.76 9.15 -0.70
CA ARG A 179 13.12 7.83 -0.21
C ARG A 179 11.87 7.12 0.27
N VAL A 180 11.61 5.94 -0.28
CA VAL A 180 10.49 5.07 0.10
C VAL A 180 11.00 3.68 0.45
N TYR A 181 10.20 2.95 1.22
CA TYR A 181 10.52 1.59 1.66
C TYR A 181 9.44 0.64 1.15
N VAL A 182 9.83 -0.21 0.21
CA VAL A 182 8.96 -1.16 -0.48
C VAL A 182 9.00 -2.51 0.22
N ALA A 183 7.85 -3.06 0.62
CA ALA A 183 7.78 -4.38 1.23
C ALA A 183 8.28 -5.48 0.29
N GLU A 184 8.95 -6.51 0.82
CA GLU A 184 9.59 -7.61 0.10
C GLU A 184 8.67 -8.26 -0.96
N LYS A 185 7.38 -8.43 -0.65
CA LYS A 185 6.39 -9.02 -1.58
C LYS A 185 6.20 -8.25 -2.89
N PHE A 186 6.56 -6.96 -2.94
CA PHE A 186 6.43 -6.12 -4.13
C PHE A 186 7.77 -5.89 -4.86
N VAL A 187 8.88 -6.39 -4.34
CA VAL A 187 10.22 -6.15 -4.91
C VAL A 187 10.33 -6.63 -6.37
N SER A 188 9.65 -7.72 -6.72
CA SER A 188 9.64 -8.26 -8.09
C SER A 188 9.04 -7.31 -9.13
N LYS A 189 8.17 -6.38 -8.70
CA LYS A 189 7.59 -5.34 -9.56
C LYS A 189 8.49 -4.11 -9.71
N MET A 190 9.51 -3.93 -8.86
CA MET A 190 10.35 -2.74 -8.83
C MET A 190 11.45 -2.79 -9.89
N ARG A 191 11.56 -1.70 -10.66
CA ARG A 191 12.59 -1.52 -11.69
C ARG A 191 13.05 -0.08 -11.72
N ILE A 192 14.33 0.16 -12.02
CA ILE A 192 14.86 1.49 -12.26
C ILE A 192 14.13 2.11 -13.46
N GLY A 193 13.78 3.39 -13.35
CA GLY A 193 13.10 4.15 -14.40
C GLY A 193 11.57 4.12 -14.35
N LEU A 194 10.93 3.30 -13.48
CA LEU A 194 9.47 3.34 -13.32
C LEU A 194 9.00 4.75 -13.01
N PRO A 195 7.91 5.20 -13.65
CA PRO A 195 7.31 6.50 -13.37
C PRO A 195 6.70 6.53 -11.98
N VAL A 196 6.80 7.68 -11.33
CA VAL A 196 6.32 7.91 -9.98
C VAL A 196 5.59 9.24 -9.93
N GLU A 197 4.42 9.24 -9.30
CA GLU A 197 3.68 10.45 -8.96
C GLU A 197 3.75 10.65 -7.44
N ILE A 198 4.01 11.89 -7.03
CA ILE A 198 4.20 12.25 -5.62
C ILE A 198 3.30 13.41 -5.29
N ARG A 199 2.59 13.33 -4.16
CA ARG A 199 1.73 14.37 -3.63
C ARG A 199 2.18 14.73 -2.21
N PHE A 200 2.27 16.02 -1.94
CA PHE A 200 2.59 16.53 -0.61
C PHE A 200 1.38 17.29 -0.03
N GLU A 201 1.06 17.04 1.24
CA GLU A 201 -0.02 17.77 1.92
C GLU A 201 0.15 19.29 1.87
N ALA A 202 1.41 19.76 1.89
CA ALA A 202 1.73 21.20 1.80
C ALA A 202 1.36 21.82 0.43
N TYR A 203 1.19 21.00 -0.60
CA TYR A 203 0.88 21.42 -1.97
C TYR A 203 -0.13 20.46 -2.61
N PRO A 204 -1.40 20.45 -2.16
CA PRO A 204 -2.39 19.46 -2.55
C PRO A 204 -2.74 19.48 -4.05
N ASP A 205 -2.62 20.66 -4.68
CA ASP A 205 -2.94 20.87 -6.10
C ASP A 205 -1.75 20.65 -7.03
N VAL A 206 -0.58 20.25 -6.49
CA VAL A 206 0.65 20.10 -7.27
C VAL A 206 1.09 18.64 -7.29
N PHE A 207 1.06 18.03 -8.47
CA PHE A 207 1.60 16.70 -8.69
C PHE A 207 3.09 16.79 -9.07
N PHE A 208 3.92 16.15 -8.27
CA PHE A 208 5.34 16.04 -8.54
C PHE A 208 5.61 14.74 -9.28
N LYS A 209 6.25 14.84 -10.45
CA LYS A 209 6.60 13.68 -11.25
C LYS A 209 8.04 13.28 -10.98
N GLY A 210 8.25 11.98 -10.83
CA GLY A 210 9.57 11.41 -10.58
C GLY A 210 9.79 10.11 -11.32
N ARG A 211 10.97 9.53 -11.10
CA ARG A 211 11.31 8.18 -11.57
C ARG A 211 12.16 7.49 -10.54
N ILE A 212 12.05 6.16 -10.46
CA ILE A 212 12.96 5.36 -9.64
C ILE A 212 14.37 5.53 -10.20
N LYS A 213 15.28 6.09 -9.38
CA LYS A 213 16.69 6.33 -9.69
C LYS A 213 17.56 5.16 -9.26
N GLU A 214 17.28 4.62 -8.06
CA GLU A 214 18.12 3.60 -7.42
C GLU A 214 17.25 2.65 -6.61
N LEU A 215 17.61 1.37 -6.66
CA LEU A 215 17.07 0.32 -5.79
C LEU A 215 18.22 -0.18 -4.91
N SER A 216 18.01 -0.27 -3.60
CA SER A 216 19.01 -0.87 -2.71
C SER A 216 19.30 -2.31 -3.14
N PRO A 217 20.57 -2.74 -3.18
CA PRO A 217 20.90 -4.13 -3.48
C PRO A 217 20.59 -5.09 -2.32
N VAL A 218 20.20 -4.55 -1.16
CA VAL A 218 19.96 -5.32 0.08
C VAL A 218 18.62 -4.95 0.66
N ILE A 219 17.88 -5.97 1.08
CA ILE A 219 16.63 -5.82 1.86
C ILE A 219 17.02 -5.73 3.33
N ASP A 220 16.43 -4.78 4.04
CA ASP A 220 16.59 -4.68 5.49
C ASP A 220 15.89 -5.87 6.16
N PRO A 221 16.63 -6.73 6.91
CA PRO A 221 16.06 -7.94 7.49
C PRO A 221 15.13 -7.68 8.69
N MET A 222 15.21 -6.49 9.30
CA MET A 222 14.37 -6.10 10.45
C MET A 222 13.00 -5.65 9.99
N SER A 223 12.96 -4.75 9.01
CA SER A 223 11.72 -4.19 8.45
C SER A 223 11.16 -5.00 7.29
N ARG A 224 11.96 -5.89 6.67
CA ARG A 224 11.68 -6.61 5.43
C ARG A 224 11.26 -5.69 4.29
N THR A 225 11.98 -4.58 4.16
CA THR A 225 11.74 -3.59 3.11
C THR A 225 12.97 -3.35 2.26
N LEU A 226 12.74 -2.96 1.02
CA LEU A 226 13.74 -2.49 0.08
C LEU A 226 13.71 -0.96 0.06
N GLU A 227 14.84 -0.31 0.29
CA GLU A 227 14.96 1.13 0.10
C GLU A 227 14.99 1.46 -1.39
N VAL A 228 14.13 2.39 -1.79
CA VAL A 228 14.02 2.90 -3.16
C VAL A 228 14.20 4.40 -3.15
N LYS A 229 15.11 4.91 -4.00
CA LYS A 229 15.33 6.34 -4.18
C LYS A 229 14.70 6.80 -5.50
N ILE A 230 13.93 7.85 -5.40
CA ILE A 230 13.16 8.44 -6.50
C ILE A 230 13.71 9.82 -6.79
N SER A 231 14.08 10.09 -8.03
CA SER A 231 14.44 11.45 -8.47
C SER A 231 13.17 12.23 -8.80
N ILE A 232 13.11 13.50 -8.39
CA ILE A 232 12.01 14.41 -8.69
C ILE A 232 12.38 15.23 -9.92
N GLY A 233 11.48 15.30 -10.89
CA GLY A 233 11.73 15.94 -12.18
C GLY A 233 11.22 17.36 -12.34
N ASN A 234 10.30 17.82 -11.47
CA ASN A 234 9.65 19.12 -11.59
C ASN A 234 9.45 19.81 -10.22
N ASN A 235 9.29 21.14 -10.24
CA ASN A 235 8.90 21.98 -9.10
C ASN A 235 9.74 21.76 -7.83
N THR A 236 11.01 21.34 -7.95
CA THR A 236 11.87 21.00 -6.81
C THR A 236 12.15 22.19 -5.88
N ASP A 237 12.02 23.42 -6.37
CA ASP A 237 12.22 24.65 -5.57
C ASP A 237 11.19 24.82 -4.44
N LEU A 238 10.01 24.20 -4.60
CA LEU A 238 8.97 24.20 -3.57
C LEU A 238 9.28 23.25 -2.42
N LEU A 239 10.11 22.24 -2.67
CA LEU A 239 10.37 21.16 -1.75
C LEU A 239 11.49 21.47 -0.78
N LYS A 240 11.37 20.95 0.43
CA LYS A 240 12.41 20.98 1.44
C LYS A 240 12.72 19.59 1.94
N ALA A 241 13.98 19.31 2.19
CA ALA A 241 14.37 18.07 2.85
C ALA A 241 13.65 17.95 4.19
N GLY A 242 13.13 16.75 4.49
CA GLY A 242 12.30 16.49 5.66
C GLY A 242 10.79 16.59 5.40
N MET A 243 10.37 16.99 4.19
CA MET A 243 8.96 16.88 3.82
C MET A 243 8.58 15.41 3.63
N PHE A 244 7.32 15.09 3.97
CA PHE A 244 6.74 13.79 3.85
C PHE A 244 5.62 13.85 2.82
N GLY A 245 5.54 12.84 1.94
CA GLY A 245 4.55 12.81 0.88
C GLY A 245 4.08 11.41 0.53
N GLU A 246 2.91 11.36 -0.09
CA GLU A 246 2.34 10.17 -0.69
C GLU A 246 3.01 9.91 -2.05
N VAL A 247 3.36 8.67 -2.31
CA VAL A 247 4.13 8.24 -3.48
C VAL A 247 3.41 7.11 -4.18
N LYS A 248 2.97 7.31 -5.42
CA LYS A 248 2.37 6.29 -6.27
C LYS A 248 3.41 5.85 -7.30
N ILE A 249 3.93 4.62 -7.16
CA ILE A 249 4.87 4.01 -8.12
C ILE A 249 4.06 3.23 -9.14
N ILE A 250 4.03 3.67 -10.39
CA ILE A 250 3.30 2.99 -11.47
C ILE A 250 4.09 1.76 -11.88
N THR A 251 3.54 0.58 -11.60
CA THR A 251 4.20 -0.70 -11.84
C THR A 251 3.84 -1.30 -13.19
N GLU A 252 2.64 -1.03 -13.67
CA GLU A 252 2.13 -1.48 -14.96
C GLU A 252 1.13 -0.46 -15.52
N GLU A 253 1.17 -0.24 -16.81
CA GLU A 253 0.26 0.67 -17.53
C GLU A 253 -0.14 -0.02 -18.82
N LYS A 254 -1.45 -0.09 -19.08
CA LYS A 254 -2.04 -0.68 -20.27
C LYS A 254 -3.05 0.27 -20.87
N ASP A 255 -2.99 0.42 -22.19
CA ASP A 255 -3.93 1.22 -22.98
C ASP A 255 -4.87 0.30 -23.77
N GLY A 256 -6.07 0.80 -24.09
CA GLY A 256 -7.03 0.11 -24.94
C GLY A 256 -7.56 -1.21 -24.31
N VAL A 257 -7.68 -1.26 -22.99
CA VAL A 257 -8.25 -2.40 -22.29
C VAL A 257 -9.72 -2.18 -21.96
N VAL A 258 -10.49 -3.25 -21.99
CA VAL A 258 -11.90 -3.21 -21.53
C VAL A 258 -11.90 -3.20 -20.02
N LYS A 259 -12.56 -2.21 -19.43
CA LYS A 259 -12.67 -2.08 -17.97
C LYS A 259 -14.11 -1.92 -17.51
N ILE A 260 -14.37 -2.49 -16.35
CA ILE A 260 -15.65 -2.46 -15.64
C ILE A 260 -15.42 -2.19 -14.15
N PRO A 261 -16.42 -1.79 -13.38
CA PRO A 261 -16.33 -1.82 -11.92
C PRO A 261 -16.07 -3.24 -11.41
N ALA A 262 -15.21 -3.36 -10.42
CA ALA A 262 -14.88 -4.67 -9.82
C ALA A 262 -16.11 -5.38 -9.24
N ASP A 263 -17.11 -4.62 -8.81
CA ASP A 263 -18.37 -5.15 -8.28
C ASP A 263 -19.21 -5.93 -9.31
N CYS A 264 -18.92 -5.75 -10.62
CA CYS A 264 -19.59 -6.53 -11.67
C CYS A 264 -19.14 -8.00 -11.70
N LEU A 265 -17.96 -8.29 -11.16
CA LEU A 265 -17.40 -9.64 -11.19
C LEU A 265 -18.13 -10.57 -10.22
N VAL A 266 -18.56 -11.70 -10.73
CA VAL A 266 -19.12 -12.78 -9.93
C VAL A 266 -18.17 -13.97 -9.95
N GLN A 267 -17.81 -14.45 -8.77
CA GLN A 267 -16.97 -15.63 -8.61
C GLN A 267 -17.79 -16.74 -7.93
N ARG A 268 -18.05 -17.81 -8.66
CA ARG A 268 -18.75 -18.99 -8.12
C ARG A 268 -18.07 -20.27 -8.59
N PHE A 269 -17.87 -21.23 -7.68
CA PHE A 269 -17.26 -22.54 -7.96
C PHE A 269 -15.89 -22.48 -8.64
N GLY A 270 -15.13 -21.38 -8.41
CA GLY A 270 -13.81 -21.17 -9.03
C GLY A 270 -13.87 -20.64 -10.47
N GLU A 271 -15.04 -20.27 -10.97
CA GLU A 271 -15.21 -19.59 -12.26
C GLU A 271 -15.49 -18.11 -12.05
N GLU A 272 -14.87 -17.28 -12.91
CA GLU A 272 -15.07 -15.84 -12.97
C GLU A 272 -15.95 -15.50 -14.18
N PHE A 273 -17.02 -14.74 -13.92
CA PHE A 273 -17.95 -14.33 -14.97
C PHE A 273 -18.65 -13.03 -14.61
N VAL A 274 -19.23 -12.40 -15.61
CA VAL A 274 -20.12 -11.23 -15.48
C VAL A 274 -21.47 -11.57 -16.09
N PHE A 275 -22.50 -10.83 -15.68
CA PHE A 275 -23.80 -10.87 -16.37
C PHE A 275 -23.91 -9.67 -17.29
N ILE A 276 -24.22 -9.91 -18.55
CA ILE A 276 -24.60 -8.88 -19.51
C ILE A 276 -26.12 -8.92 -19.71
N VAL A 277 -26.71 -7.76 -20.02
CA VAL A 277 -28.13 -7.68 -20.35
C VAL A 277 -28.29 -7.64 -21.87
N GLU A 278 -28.99 -8.64 -22.42
CA GLU A 278 -29.42 -8.62 -23.81
C GLU A 278 -30.86 -8.08 -23.87
N ARG A 279 -31.02 -6.88 -24.47
CA ARG A 279 -32.33 -6.24 -24.67
C ARG A 279 -32.80 -6.45 -26.10
N SER A 280 -34.11 -6.65 -26.28
CA SER A 280 -34.76 -6.68 -27.59
C SER A 280 -35.48 -5.35 -27.81
N GLY A 281 -34.73 -4.27 -28.05
CA GLY A 281 -35.26 -2.94 -28.27
C GLY A 281 -34.93 -1.94 -27.12
N GLU A 282 -35.70 -0.85 -27.04
CA GLU A 282 -35.55 0.20 -26.01
C GLU A 282 -36.26 -0.13 -24.68
N ASP A 283 -36.80 -1.34 -24.52
CA ASP A 283 -37.51 -1.75 -23.33
C ASP A 283 -36.58 -1.90 -22.12
N GLU A 284 -37.10 -1.56 -20.91
CA GLU A 284 -36.42 -1.79 -19.65
C GLU A 284 -36.22 -3.27 -19.32
N MET A 285 -36.87 -4.16 -20.08
CA MET A 285 -36.84 -5.60 -19.91
C MET A 285 -35.75 -6.23 -20.77
N GLY A 286 -35.01 -7.16 -20.20
CA GLY A 286 -33.96 -7.89 -20.88
C GLY A 286 -33.78 -9.28 -20.31
N THR A 287 -32.82 -10.01 -20.88
CA THR A 287 -32.40 -11.33 -20.41
C THR A 287 -30.94 -11.26 -19.96
N ALA A 288 -30.66 -11.73 -18.76
CA ALA A 288 -29.30 -11.83 -18.25
C ALA A 288 -28.58 -13.01 -18.88
N ARG A 289 -27.43 -12.75 -19.46
CA ARG A 289 -26.54 -13.78 -20.04
C ARG A 289 -25.24 -13.80 -19.27
N ARG A 290 -24.82 -14.98 -18.85
CA ARG A 290 -23.56 -15.18 -18.16
C ARG A 290 -22.41 -15.23 -19.17
N MET A 291 -21.46 -14.32 -19.02
CA MET A 291 -20.24 -14.28 -19.83
C MET A 291 -19.05 -14.65 -18.98
N LYS A 292 -18.36 -15.75 -19.32
CA LYS A 292 -17.10 -16.12 -18.69
C LYS A 292 -16.03 -15.13 -19.12
N VAL A 293 -15.29 -14.60 -18.16
CA VAL A 293 -14.26 -13.58 -18.40
C VAL A 293 -12.90 -14.04 -17.86
N VAL A 294 -11.85 -13.47 -18.44
CA VAL A 294 -10.49 -13.54 -17.91
C VAL A 294 -10.13 -12.14 -17.42
N THR A 295 -9.84 -12.05 -16.14
CA THR A 295 -9.54 -10.78 -15.47
C THR A 295 -8.05 -10.45 -15.50
N GLY A 296 -7.72 -9.17 -15.44
CA GLY A 296 -6.35 -8.65 -15.40
C GLY A 296 -6.09 -7.77 -14.18
N ILE A 297 -5.65 -6.54 -14.43
CA ILE A 297 -5.38 -5.55 -13.38
C ILE A 297 -6.68 -5.19 -12.64
N GLN A 298 -6.62 -5.21 -11.31
CA GLN A 298 -7.69 -4.71 -10.45
C GLN A 298 -7.13 -3.63 -9.54
N ILE A 299 -7.63 -2.40 -9.69
CA ILE A 299 -7.17 -1.22 -8.95
C ILE A 299 -8.32 -0.20 -8.82
N ASP A 300 -8.43 0.50 -7.70
CA ASP A 300 -9.43 1.57 -7.47
C ASP A 300 -10.85 1.19 -7.87
N GLN A 301 -11.29 -0.01 -7.47
CA GLN A 301 -12.59 -0.58 -7.83
C GLN A 301 -12.81 -0.77 -9.34
N LYS A 302 -11.78 -0.65 -10.16
CA LYS A 302 -11.79 -0.94 -11.60
C LYS A 302 -11.16 -2.31 -11.85
N LEU A 303 -11.69 -3.02 -12.82
CA LEU A 303 -11.24 -4.35 -13.21
C LEU A 303 -11.02 -4.39 -14.72
N GLU A 304 -9.81 -4.78 -15.12
CA GLU A 304 -9.48 -5.11 -16.50
C GLU A 304 -10.10 -6.44 -16.90
N ILE A 305 -10.75 -6.48 -18.04
CA ILE A 305 -11.20 -7.72 -18.68
C ILE A 305 -10.33 -7.98 -19.91
N MET A 306 -9.51 -9.03 -19.82
CA MET A 306 -8.60 -9.41 -20.92
C MET A 306 -9.33 -10.18 -22.00
N GLU A 307 -10.29 -11.04 -21.62
CA GLU A 307 -11.07 -11.85 -22.56
C GLU A 307 -12.50 -12.03 -22.07
N GLY A 308 -13.43 -12.18 -22.99
CA GLY A 308 -14.82 -12.56 -22.72
C GLY A 308 -15.82 -11.40 -22.66
N LEU A 309 -15.38 -10.14 -22.81
CA LEU A 309 -16.28 -8.98 -22.83
C LEU A 309 -15.86 -7.98 -23.93
N LEU A 310 -16.82 -7.46 -24.65
CA LEU A 310 -16.60 -6.42 -25.66
C LEU A 310 -16.78 -5.02 -25.03
N PRO A 311 -16.17 -3.96 -25.60
CA PRO A 311 -16.50 -2.59 -25.29
C PRO A 311 -18.00 -2.31 -25.49
N GLU A 312 -18.55 -1.34 -24.74
CA GLU A 312 -19.96 -0.93 -24.79
C GLU A 312 -20.97 -2.02 -24.39
N ALA A 313 -20.52 -3.17 -23.86
CA ALA A 313 -21.43 -4.19 -23.33
C ALA A 313 -22.11 -3.69 -22.05
N GLU A 314 -23.42 -3.93 -21.95
CA GLU A 314 -24.20 -3.57 -20.77
C GLU A 314 -24.05 -4.65 -19.69
N VAL A 315 -23.30 -4.33 -18.64
CA VAL A 315 -22.92 -5.25 -17.55
C VAL A 315 -23.74 -4.94 -16.30
N VAL A 316 -24.21 -5.99 -15.63
CA VAL A 316 -24.92 -5.86 -14.35
C VAL A 316 -23.91 -5.60 -13.24
N TYR A 317 -24.08 -4.48 -12.49
CA TYR A 317 -23.22 -4.17 -11.36
C TYR A 317 -23.94 -4.26 -10.00
N ARG A 318 -25.29 -4.29 -10.01
CA ARG A 318 -26.10 -4.57 -8.82
C ARG A 318 -27.20 -5.56 -9.14
N GLY A 319 -27.48 -6.49 -8.21
CA GLY A 319 -28.46 -7.57 -8.37
C GLY A 319 -27.89 -8.85 -8.97
N GLN A 320 -26.61 -8.87 -9.39
CA GLN A 320 -25.94 -10.00 -10.05
C GLN A 320 -25.91 -11.28 -9.22
N THR A 321 -25.98 -11.19 -7.90
CA THR A 321 -25.92 -12.35 -6.99
C THR A 321 -27.15 -13.25 -7.07
N LEU A 322 -28.27 -12.70 -7.52
CA LEU A 322 -29.56 -13.39 -7.64
C LEU A 322 -29.80 -13.98 -9.02
N LEU A 323 -28.94 -13.66 -10.00
CA LEU A 323 -29.10 -14.03 -11.38
C LEU A 323 -28.55 -15.42 -11.68
N GLU A 324 -29.20 -16.07 -12.63
CA GLU A 324 -28.77 -17.27 -13.33
C GLU A 324 -28.78 -17.03 -14.85
N GLU A 325 -28.21 -17.94 -15.62
CA GLU A 325 -28.26 -17.90 -17.08
C GLU A 325 -29.71 -17.87 -17.57
N GLY A 326 -30.04 -16.86 -18.39
CA GLY A 326 -31.37 -16.67 -18.93
C GLY A 326 -32.40 -16.00 -18.02
N SER A 327 -32.00 -15.52 -16.82
CA SER A 327 -32.90 -14.80 -15.91
C SER A 327 -33.50 -13.57 -16.59
N LYS A 328 -34.82 -13.38 -16.43
CA LYS A 328 -35.52 -12.15 -16.86
C LYS A 328 -35.16 -11.01 -15.94
N VAL A 329 -34.70 -9.90 -16.51
CA VAL A 329 -34.26 -8.72 -15.74
C VAL A 329 -35.00 -7.47 -16.17
N ARG A 330 -35.22 -6.58 -15.21
CA ARG A 330 -35.65 -5.21 -15.48
C ARG A 330 -34.53 -4.28 -15.04
N VAL A 331 -34.03 -3.47 -15.96
CA VAL A 331 -33.03 -2.45 -15.66
C VAL A 331 -33.73 -1.28 -15.01
N VAL A 332 -33.39 -1.01 -13.76
CA VAL A 332 -33.97 0.08 -12.96
C VAL A 332 -33.06 1.31 -12.91
N GLU A 333 -31.78 1.14 -13.20
CA GLU A 333 -30.79 2.19 -13.18
C GLU A 333 -29.65 1.85 -14.16
N GLU A 334 -29.26 2.82 -14.95
CA GLU A 334 -28.05 2.75 -15.78
C GLU A 334 -27.03 3.73 -15.22
N ALA A 335 -25.94 3.22 -14.67
CA ALA A 335 -24.86 4.04 -14.10
C ALA A 335 -24.03 4.70 -15.22
N PRO A 336 -23.45 5.88 -14.99
CA PRO A 336 -22.53 6.48 -15.92
C PRO A 336 -21.30 5.56 -16.11
N PRO A 337 -20.77 5.46 -17.34
CA PRO A 337 -19.61 4.64 -17.62
C PRO A 337 -18.37 5.15 -16.86
N LEU A 338 -17.40 4.26 -16.63
CA LEU A 338 -16.11 4.65 -16.08
C LEU A 338 -15.40 5.66 -17.01
N ALA A 339 -14.54 6.49 -16.44
CA ALA A 339 -13.71 7.38 -17.25
C ALA A 339 -12.79 6.54 -18.18
N SER A 340 -12.61 6.96 -19.42
CA SER A 340 -11.72 6.30 -20.39
C SER A 340 -10.25 6.43 -19.96
N ASP A 341 -9.87 7.60 -19.45
CA ASP A 341 -8.50 7.87 -19.00
C ASP A 341 -8.40 7.72 -17.49
N ASP A 342 -7.37 7.02 -17.01
CA ASP A 342 -7.05 6.93 -15.61
C ASP A 342 -6.26 8.17 -15.19
N VAL A 343 -6.97 9.19 -14.75
CA VAL A 343 -6.36 10.28 -13.98
C VAL A 343 -6.20 9.74 -12.56
N LEU A 344 -4.94 9.64 -12.09
CA LEU A 344 -4.67 9.31 -10.69
C LEU A 344 -5.12 10.51 -9.84
N GLU A 345 -6.19 10.34 -9.08
CA GLU A 345 -6.69 11.33 -8.12
C GLU A 345 -5.86 11.37 -6.83
#